data_79173167d5eddb48e79d0592d51fc2e9
#
_entry.id   79173167d5eddb48e79d0592d51fc2e9
#
_cell.length_a   1.000
_cell.length_b   1.000
_cell.length_c   1.000
_cell.angle_alpha   90.00
_cell.angle_beta   90.00
_cell.angle_gamma   90.00
#
_symmetry.space_group_name_H-M   'P 1'
#
loop_
_entity.id
_entity.type
_entity.pdbx_description
1 polymer ?
#
loop_
_entity_poly.entity_id
_entity_poly.type
_entity_poly.pdbx_seq_one_letter_code
_entity_poly.pdbx_strand_id
1 'polypeptide(L)'
;MASEKLDREAIAALRRSYGEIGLADIPADPFELFHAWLAAAVENPLIVEANAMVLSTVDGLQPSSRTVLLKDVTDTFSFFTNYNSRKANEISGNHNVSLLFPWYAMERQVIITGVASKLSARDSDEYFSTRPWSSQIGAWASDQSQLLDRRETLEKRWNEVSQRYSEG
;
A
#
# COMPACT_ATOMS: atom_id res chain seq x y z
N MET A 1 19.90 -22.95 -11.97
CA MET A 1 20.46 -23.22 -10.63
C MET A 1 19.30 -23.44 -9.69
N ALA A 2 19.20 -24.61 -9.05
CA ALA A 2 18.18 -24.85 -8.03
C ALA A 2 18.47 -23.93 -6.85
N SER A 3 17.48 -23.15 -6.41
CA SER A 3 17.57 -22.34 -5.21
C SER A 3 17.75 -23.27 -4.01
N GLU A 4 18.88 -23.16 -3.32
CA GLU A 4 19.13 -23.90 -2.08
C GLU A 4 18.06 -23.45 -1.05
N LYS A 5 17.27 -24.40 -0.57
CA LYS A 5 16.25 -24.11 0.44
C LYS A 5 16.95 -23.91 1.78
N LEU A 6 16.67 -22.77 2.41
CA LEU A 6 17.11 -22.53 3.78
C LEU A 6 16.43 -23.54 4.71
N ASP A 7 17.23 -24.20 5.54
CA ASP A 7 16.72 -25.06 6.61
C ASP A 7 16.25 -24.24 7.82
N ARG A 8 15.73 -24.92 8.84
CA ARG A 8 15.21 -24.29 10.05
C ARG A 8 16.26 -23.50 10.81
N GLU A 9 17.51 -24.01 10.86
CA GLU A 9 18.62 -23.39 11.62
C GLU A 9 19.07 -22.12 10.88
N ALA A 10 19.23 -22.19 9.56
CA ALA A 10 19.55 -21.02 8.72
C ALA A 10 18.49 -19.93 8.83
N ILE A 11 17.19 -20.28 8.86
CA ILE A 11 16.11 -19.30 9.04
C ILE A 11 16.18 -18.66 10.44
N ALA A 12 16.43 -19.44 11.48
CA ALA A 12 16.56 -18.93 12.84
C ALA A 12 17.76 -17.97 13.02
N ALA A 13 18.85 -18.24 12.30
CA ALA A 13 20.07 -17.42 12.30
C ALA A 13 19.93 -16.07 11.59
N LEU A 14 18.83 -15.82 10.84
CA LEU A 14 18.57 -14.54 10.18
C LEU A 14 18.26 -13.40 11.16
N ARG A 15 18.06 -13.69 12.44
CA ARG A 15 17.82 -12.68 13.47
C ARG A 15 18.99 -11.71 13.56
N ARG A 16 18.68 -10.41 13.54
CA ARG A 16 19.64 -9.34 13.82
C ARG A 16 19.36 -8.72 15.19
N SER A 17 20.43 -8.22 15.84
CA SER A 17 20.28 -7.39 17.03
C SER A 17 19.84 -5.99 16.61
N TYR A 18 18.90 -5.43 17.36
CA TYR A 18 18.49 -4.03 17.18
C TYR A 18 19.50 -3.09 17.85
N GLY A 19 19.56 -1.85 17.36
CA GLY A 19 20.35 -0.80 17.96
C GLY A 19 19.79 -0.36 19.33
N GLU A 20 20.60 0.38 20.10
CA GLU A 20 20.20 0.87 21.43
C GLU A 20 19.37 2.17 21.39
N ILE A 21 18.99 2.65 20.20
CA ILE A 21 18.21 3.89 20.03
C ILE A 21 16.77 3.61 20.43
N GLY A 22 16.46 3.90 21.69
CA GLY A 22 15.10 3.86 22.20
C GLY A 22 14.22 5.01 21.67
N LEU A 23 12.94 4.99 22.04
CA LEU A 23 12.01 6.10 21.83
C LEU A 23 12.27 7.15 22.92
N ALA A 24 12.96 8.24 22.58
CA ALA A 24 13.09 9.42 23.42
C ALA A 24 12.18 10.53 22.90
N ASP A 25 11.70 11.37 23.81
CA ASP A 25 10.92 12.59 23.50
C ASP A 25 9.68 12.30 22.60
N ILE A 26 8.85 11.36 23.03
CA ILE A 26 7.62 11.00 22.32
C ILE A 26 6.61 12.13 22.44
N PRO A 27 6.16 12.76 21.33
CA PRO A 27 5.12 13.78 21.38
C PRO A 27 3.79 13.18 21.88
N ALA A 28 2.96 14.03 22.47
CA ALA A 28 1.65 13.63 22.94
C ALA A 28 0.69 13.26 21.78
N ASP A 29 0.86 13.91 20.63
CA ASP A 29 0.11 13.61 19.42
C ASP A 29 0.81 12.51 18.61
N PRO A 30 0.18 11.35 18.40
CA PRO A 30 0.75 10.27 17.60
C PRO A 30 0.93 10.64 16.12
N PHE A 31 0.16 11.60 15.58
CA PHE A 31 0.34 12.06 14.21
C PHE A 31 1.63 12.88 14.03
N GLU A 32 2.02 13.69 15.03
CA GLU A 32 3.32 14.36 15.01
C GLU A 32 4.46 13.36 14.92
N LEU A 33 4.42 12.30 15.74
CA LEU A 33 5.42 11.22 15.69
C LEU A 33 5.41 10.49 14.36
N PHE A 34 4.23 10.19 13.83
CA PHE A 34 4.10 9.54 12.53
C PHE A 34 4.73 10.38 11.41
N HIS A 35 4.43 11.69 11.36
CA HIS A 35 5.00 12.59 10.36
C HIS A 35 6.53 12.69 10.47
N ALA A 36 7.07 12.78 11.69
CA ALA A 36 8.51 12.79 11.91
C ALA A 36 9.18 11.50 11.44
N TRP A 37 8.56 10.34 11.70
CA TRP A 37 9.09 9.06 11.27
C TRP A 37 8.94 8.83 9.76
N LEU A 38 7.84 9.27 9.16
CA LEU A 38 7.66 9.23 7.71
C LEU A 38 8.72 10.08 7.00
N ALA A 39 8.98 11.30 7.49
CA ALA A 39 10.04 12.16 6.94
C ALA A 39 11.41 11.49 7.04
N ALA A 40 11.75 10.90 8.20
CA ALA A 40 13.00 10.15 8.36
C ALA A 40 13.07 8.91 7.45
N ALA A 41 11.94 8.25 7.19
CA ALA A 41 11.87 7.13 6.27
C ALA A 41 12.09 7.55 4.80
N VAL A 42 11.58 8.72 4.40
CA VAL A 42 11.82 9.30 3.07
C VAL A 42 13.30 9.61 2.83
N GLU A 43 13.99 10.09 3.85
CA GLU A 43 15.43 10.41 3.77
C GLU A 43 16.34 9.17 3.87
N ASN A 44 15.82 8.04 4.31
CA ASN A 44 16.62 6.83 4.49
C ASN A 44 16.85 6.10 3.16
N PRO A 45 18.10 6.01 2.65
CA PRO A 45 18.40 5.41 1.34
C PRO A 45 18.13 3.90 1.25
N LEU A 46 17.90 3.23 2.38
CA LEU A 46 17.54 1.80 2.41
C LEU A 46 16.04 1.57 2.32
N ILE A 47 15.22 2.63 2.34
CA ILE A 47 13.77 2.57 2.22
C ILE A 47 13.37 3.08 0.85
N VAL A 48 13.01 2.18 -0.06
CA VAL A 48 12.70 2.51 -1.46
C VAL A 48 11.39 3.29 -1.58
N GLU A 49 10.39 2.96 -0.78
CA GLU A 49 9.03 3.52 -0.82
C GLU A 49 8.53 3.75 0.61
N ALA A 50 8.86 4.91 1.18
CA ALA A 50 8.55 5.22 2.58
C ALA A 50 7.04 5.25 2.89
N ASN A 51 6.21 5.57 1.90
CA ASN A 51 4.75 5.60 1.98
C ASN A 51 4.08 4.24 1.65
N ALA A 52 4.86 3.19 1.39
CA ALA A 52 4.31 1.85 1.24
C ALA A 52 3.85 1.31 2.59
N MET A 53 2.62 0.82 2.63
CA MET A 53 2.03 0.22 3.83
C MET A 53 1.32 -1.08 3.50
N VAL A 54 1.30 -2.01 4.43
CA VAL A 54 0.53 -3.25 4.33
C VAL A 54 -0.87 -3.01 4.85
N LEU A 55 -1.84 -3.09 3.95
CA LEU A 55 -3.27 -3.07 4.30
C LEU A 55 -3.75 -4.50 4.53
N SER A 56 -4.29 -4.76 5.71
CA SER A 56 -4.96 -6.01 6.06
C SER A 56 -6.47 -5.82 6.11
N THR A 57 -7.18 -6.74 5.49
CA THR A 57 -8.65 -6.80 5.38
C THR A 57 -9.14 -8.21 5.68
N VAL A 58 -10.43 -8.41 5.85
CA VAL A 58 -11.00 -9.72 6.18
C VAL A 58 -12.16 -10.04 5.24
N ASP A 59 -12.15 -11.26 4.71
CA ASP A 59 -13.26 -11.87 3.98
C ASP A 59 -13.87 -12.99 4.86
N GLY A 60 -15.05 -12.75 5.40
CA GLY A 60 -15.63 -13.63 6.42
C GLY A 60 -14.71 -13.75 7.63
N LEU A 61 -14.03 -14.88 7.81
CA LEU A 61 -13.06 -15.13 8.87
C LEU A 61 -11.62 -15.16 8.36
N GLN A 62 -11.40 -15.03 7.04
CA GLN A 62 -10.09 -15.14 6.44
C GLN A 62 -9.45 -13.77 6.27
N PRO A 63 -8.37 -13.45 7.01
CA PRO A 63 -7.60 -12.23 6.77
C PRO A 63 -6.77 -12.35 5.49
N SER A 64 -6.58 -11.23 4.83
CA SER A 64 -5.68 -11.09 3.69
C SER A 64 -4.93 -9.77 3.75
N SER A 65 -3.70 -9.73 3.20
CA SER A 65 -2.85 -8.54 3.25
C SER A 65 -2.23 -8.26 1.89
N ARG A 66 -1.98 -6.99 1.61
CA ARG A 66 -1.27 -6.50 0.40
C ARG A 66 -0.67 -5.14 0.65
N THR A 67 0.33 -4.79 -0.14
CA THR A 67 0.89 -3.45 -0.12
C THR A 67 -0.04 -2.48 -0.86
N VAL A 68 -0.24 -1.30 -0.27
CA VAL A 68 -0.85 -0.12 -0.87
C VAL A 68 0.00 1.10 -0.53
N LEU A 69 -0.21 2.22 -1.22
CA LEU A 69 0.56 3.44 -0.99
C LEU A 69 -0.29 4.47 -0.25
N LEU A 70 0.23 4.96 0.87
CA LEU A 70 -0.32 6.14 1.54
C LEU A 70 -0.28 7.33 0.59
N LYS A 71 -1.35 8.11 0.53
CA LYS A 71 -1.47 9.27 -0.34
C LYS A 71 -1.76 10.56 0.40
N ASP A 72 -2.37 10.46 1.56
CA ASP A 72 -2.62 11.61 2.41
C ASP A 72 -2.74 11.19 3.88
N VAL A 73 -2.35 12.08 4.77
CA VAL A 73 -2.48 11.96 6.22
C VAL A 73 -2.94 13.31 6.78
N THR A 74 -4.14 13.31 7.31
CA THR A 74 -4.68 14.41 8.10
C THR A 74 -5.02 13.89 9.49
N ASP A 75 -6.28 13.77 9.84
CA ASP A 75 -6.82 12.97 10.93
C ASP A 75 -7.11 11.51 10.52
N THR A 76 -6.89 11.19 9.24
CA THR A 76 -7.09 9.89 8.62
C THR A 76 -5.93 9.53 7.70
N PHE A 77 -5.82 8.23 7.36
CA PHE A 77 -4.83 7.71 6.44
C PHE A 77 -5.54 7.32 5.13
N SER A 78 -5.20 8.00 4.04
CA SER A 78 -5.88 7.83 2.75
C SER A 78 -5.04 7.05 1.75
N PHE A 79 -5.68 6.14 1.03
CA PHE A 79 -5.11 5.43 -0.11
C PHE A 79 -6.15 5.25 -1.21
N PHE A 80 -5.71 5.04 -2.44
CA PHE A 80 -6.60 4.86 -3.59
C PHE A 80 -6.43 3.46 -4.19
N THR A 81 -7.55 2.86 -4.59
CA THR A 81 -7.60 1.53 -5.17
C THR A 81 -8.77 1.40 -6.13
N ASN A 82 -8.74 0.40 -7.02
CA ASN A 82 -9.89 0.06 -7.84
C ASN A 82 -11.01 -0.50 -6.95
N TYR A 83 -12.20 0.07 -7.04
CA TYR A 83 -13.37 -0.33 -6.23
C TYR A 83 -13.89 -1.74 -6.53
N ASN A 84 -13.52 -2.33 -7.69
CA ASN A 84 -13.84 -3.70 -8.03
C ASN A 84 -12.74 -4.69 -7.62
N SER A 85 -11.66 -4.22 -6.99
CA SER A 85 -10.58 -5.08 -6.54
C SER A 85 -11.00 -5.95 -5.35
N ARG A 86 -10.29 -7.06 -5.15
CA ARG A 86 -10.52 -7.96 -4.02
C ARG A 86 -10.54 -7.22 -2.68
N LYS A 87 -9.54 -6.35 -2.43
CA LYS A 87 -9.47 -5.58 -1.17
C LYS A 87 -10.65 -4.64 -0.97
N ALA A 88 -11.13 -4.00 -2.04
CA ALA A 88 -12.28 -3.11 -1.96
C ALA A 88 -13.57 -3.87 -1.65
N ASN A 89 -13.74 -5.06 -2.22
CA ASN A 89 -14.87 -5.94 -1.91
C ASN A 89 -14.81 -6.44 -0.46
N GLU A 90 -13.62 -6.83 0.02
CA GLU A 90 -13.40 -7.23 1.42
C GLU A 90 -13.74 -6.07 2.38
N ILE A 91 -13.28 -4.84 2.11
CA ILE A 91 -13.62 -3.64 2.91
C ILE A 91 -15.13 -3.36 2.86
N SER A 92 -15.78 -3.56 1.71
CA SER A 92 -17.23 -3.37 1.61
C SER A 92 -18.03 -4.34 2.47
N GLY A 93 -17.52 -5.56 2.66
CA GLY A 93 -18.12 -6.57 3.54
C GLY A 93 -17.75 -6.40 5.02
N ASN A 94 -16.55 -5.90 5.29
CA ASN A 94 -16.06 -5.65 6.65
C ASN A 94 -15.13 -4.43 6.65
N HIS A 95 -15.60 -3.33 7.20
CA HIS A 95 -14.88 -2.05 7.22
C HIS A 95 -13.67 -2.03 8.16
N ASN A 96 -13.52 -3.00 9.08
CA ASN A 96 -12.39 -3.06 9.98
C ASN A 96 -11.11 -3.43 9.23
N VAL A 97 -10.09 -2.61 9.39
CA VAL A 97 -8.81 -2.75 8.68
C VAL A 97 -7.63 -2.52 9.61
N SER A 98 -6.47 -2.97 9.19
CA SER A 98 -5.20 -2.62 9.81
C SER A 98 -4.23 -2.16 8.72
N LEU A 99 -3.47 -1.11 9.03
CA LEU A 99 -2.34 -0.63 8.25
C LEU A 99 -1.05 -0.90 9.04
N LEU A 100 -0.01 -1.34 8.34
CA LEU A 100 1.32 -1.51 8.91
C LEU A 100 2.35 -0.81 8.01
N PHE A 101 3.13 0.11 8.58
CA PHE A 101 4.33 0.68 7.98
C PHE A 101 5.55 -0.06 8.52
N PRO A 102 6.16 -0.97 7.75
CA PRO A 102 7.26 -1.80 8.22
C PRO A 102 8.62 -1.17 7.87
N TRP A 103 8.99 -0.10 8.55
CA TRP A 103 10.27 0.59 8.33
C TRP A 103 11.44 -0.16 8.97
N TYR A 104 11.69 -1.38 8.52
CA TYR A 104 12.71 -2.28 9.08
C TYR A 104 14.11 -1.69 9.10
N ALA A 105 14.47 -0.90 8.07
CA ALA A 105 15.77 -0.24 8.00
C ALA A 105 15.98 0.82 9.11
N MET A 106 14.91 1.24 9.76
CA MET A 106 14.92 2.16 10.90
C MET A 106 14.61 1.45 12.21
N GLU A 107 14.47 0.13 12.19
CA GLU A 107 14.04 -0.68 13.34
C GLU A 107 12.71 -0.19 13.96
N ARG A 108 11.82 0.31 13.09
CA ARG A 108 10.53 0.91 13.47
C ARG A 108 9.39 0.27 12.69
N GLN A 109 8.24 0.22 13.33
CA GLN A 109 6.97 -0.09 12.69
C GLN A 109 5.86 0.77 13.28
N VAL A 110 4.87 1.13 12.45
CA VAL A 110 3.64 1.78 12.89
C VAL A 110 2.47 0.90 12.49
N ILE A 111 1.62 0.58 13.46
CA ILE A 111 0.39 -0.20 13.25
C ILE A 111 -0.78 0.72 13.55
N ILE A 112 -1.72 0.81 12.61
CA ILE A 112 -2.95 1.59 12.74
C ILE A 112 -4.11 0.64 12.53
N THR A 113 -5.01 0.55 13.50
CA THR A 113 -6.27 -0.18 13.37
C THR A 113 -7.41 0.81 13.33
N GLY A 114 -8.40 0.55 12.49
CA GLY A 114 -9.52 1.47 12.32
C GLY A 114 -10.58 0.95 11.37
N VAL A 115 -11.46 1.85 11.01
CA VAL A 115 -12.58 1.60 10.11
C VAL A 115 -12.36 2.36 8.80
N ALA A 116 -12.37 1.64 7.68
CA ALA A 116 -12.23 2.24 6.37
C ALA A 116 -13.57 2.76 5.85
N SER A 117 -13.55 3.95 5.25
CA SER A 117 -14.69 4.54 4.54
C SER A 117 -14.25 5.07 3.17
N LYS A 118 -15.19 5.24 2.27
CA LYS A 118 -14.91 5.84 0.97
C LYS A 118 -14.77 7.36 1.11
N LEU A 119 -13.76 7.92 0.48
CA LEU A 119 -13.67 9.35 0.22
C LEU A 119 -14.79 9.80 -0.73
N SER A 120 -15.01 11.11 -0.84
CA SER A 120 -15.95 11.65 -1.81
C SER A 120 -15.52 11.32 -3.25
N ALA A 121 -16.48 11.31 -4.18
CA ALA A 121 -16.17 11.16 -5.60
C ALA A 121 -15.23 12.28 -6.08
N ARG A 122 -15.45 13.51 -5.59
CA ARG A 122 -14.62 14.67 -5.92
C ARG A 122 -13.15 14.45 -5.52
N ASP A 123 -12.88 14.00 -4.29
CA ASP A 123 -11.51 13.76 -3.81
C ASP A 123 -10.85 12.64 -4.61
N SER A 124 -11.63 11.63 -5.00
CA SER A 124 -11.16 10.53 -5.83
C SER A 124 -10.79 11.00 -7.26
N ASP A 125 -11.62 11.84 -7.86
CA ASP A 125 -11.41 12.41 -9.20
C ASP A 125 -10.21 13.38 -9.19
N GLU A 126 -10.10 14.22 -8.17
CA GLU A 126 -8.99 15.14 -7.97
C GLU A 126 -7.66 14.37 -7.88
N TYR A 127 -7.59 13.37 -7.02
CA TYR A 127 -6.39 12.52 -6.94
C TYR A 127 -6.13 11.80 -8.28
N PHE A 128 -7.15 11.23 -8.93
CA PHE A 128 -6.97 10.50 -10.18
C PHE A 128 -6.35 11.37 -11.26
N SER A 129 -6.76 12.64 -11.35
CA SER A 129 -6.22 13.61 -12.30
C SER A 129 -4.74 13.94 -12.10
N THR A 130 -4.23 13.82 -10.86
CA THR A 130 -2.81 14.08 -10.56
C THR A 130 -1.88 12.91 -10.92
N ARG A 131 -2.44 11.74 -11.25
CA ARG A 131 -1.63 10.57 -11.59
C ARG A 131 -0.95 10.73 -12.95
N PRO A 132 0.25 10.17 -13.13
CA PRO A 132 0.86 10.10 -14.47
C PRO A 132 -0.12 9.45 -15.47
N TRP A 133 -0.16 9.97 -16.70
CA TRP A 133 -1.06 9.48 -17.74
C TRP A 133 -1.03 7.95 -17.90
N SER A 134 0.15 7.35 -17.95
CA SER A 134 0.28 5.89 -18.04
C SER A 134 -0.38 5.15 -16.87
N SER A 135 -0.35 5.72 -15.66
CA SER A 135 -1.02 5.15 -14.48
C SER A 135 -2.53 5.29 -14.54
N GLN A 136 -3.04 6.37 -15.15
CA GLN A 136 -4.47 6.55 -15.41
C GLN A 136 -4.95 5.52 -16.43
N ILE A 137 -4.25 5.38 -17.56
CA ILE A 137 -4.56 4.38 -18.60
C ILE A 137 -4.53 2.97 -18.02
N GLY A 138 -3.50 2.63 -17.22
CA GLY A 138 -3.41 1.32 -16.55
C GLY A 138 -4.59 1.01 -15.65
N ALA A 139 -5.11 2.02 -14.93
CA ALA A 139 -6.27 1.84 -14.07
C ALA A 139 -7.58 1.57 -14.86
N TRP A 140 -7.70 2.12 -16.05
CA TRP A 140 -8.83 1.86 -16.96
C TRP A 140 -8.71 0.54 -17.72
N ALA A 141 -7.50 0.17 -18.12
CA ALA A 141 -7.26 -1.04 -18.92
C ALA A 141 -7.32 -2.33 -18.07
N SER A 142 -7.02 -2.24 -16.77
CA SER A 142 -6.88 -3.39 -15.89
C SER A 142 -8.04 -3.53 -14.92
N ASP A 143 -8.74 -4.67 -14.98
CA ASP A 143 -9.70 -5.09 -13.96
C ASP A 143 -8.92 -5.69 -12.77
N GLN A 144 -8.49 -4.86 -11.83
CA GLN A 144 -7.64 -5.28 -10.72
C GLN A 144 -8.24 -6.44 -9.92
N SER A 145 -7.43 -7.46 -9.67
CA SER A 145 -7.78 -8.69 -8.93
C SER A 145 -8.77 -9.63 -9.66
N GLN A 146 -9.03 -9.40 -10.92
CA GLN A 146 -9.81 -10.32 -11.76
C GLN A 146 -8.90 -11.24 -12.55
N LEU A 147 -9.43 -12.41 -12.93
CA LEU A 147 -8.73 -13.33 -13.80
C LEU A 147 -8.53 -12.71 -15.17
N LEU A 148 -7.31 -12.79 -15.66
CA LEU A 148 -6.95 -12.41 -17.02
C LEU A 148 -6.70 -13.70 -17.82
N ASP A 149 -7.35 -13.85 -18.95
CA ASP A 149 -7.21 -15.04 -19.81
C ASP A 149 -5.81 -15.12 -20.43
N ARG A 150 -5.30 -13.98 -20.89
CA ARG A 150 -3.96 -13.86 -21.50
C ARG A 150 -3.47 -12.41 -21.47
N ARG A 151 -2.16 -12.25 -21.60
CA ARG A 151 -1.49 -10.94 -21.57
C ARG A 151 -1.96 -10.03 -22.73
N GLU A 152 -2.17 -10.59 -23.92
CA GLU A 152 -2.59 -9.88 -25.12
C GLU A 152 -3.94 -9.16 -24.90
N THR A 153 -4.83 -9.72 -24.08
CA THR A 153 -6.09 -9.07 -23.71
C THR A 153 -5.86 -7.77 -22.97
N LEU A 154 -4.91 -7.74 -22.04
CA LEU A 154 -4.55 -6.51 -21.31
C LEU A 154 -3.89 -5.49 -22.25
N GLU A 155 -2.97 -5.93 -23.11
CA GLU A 155 -2.29 -5.08 -24.09
C GLU A 155 -3.28 -4.45 -25.09
N LYS A 156 -4.27 -5.22 -25.55
CA LYS A 156 -5.35 -4.71 -26.40
C LYS A 156 -6.16 -3.63 -25.67
N ARG A 157 -6.62 -3.89 -24.45
CA ARG A 157 -7.35 -2.90 -23.63
C ARG A 157 -6.52 -1.64 -23.39
N TRP A 158 -5.25 -1.80 -23.09
CA TRP A 158 -4.33 -0.67 -22.93
C TRP A 158 -4.29 0.20 -24.18
N ASN A 159 -4.13 -0.40 -25.36
CA ASN A 159 -4.08 0.33 -26.64
C ASN A 159 -5.41 1.03 -26.94
N GLU A 160 -6.55 0.38 -26.71
CA GLU A 160 -7.88 0.98 -26.91
C GLU A 160 -8.09 2.19 -26.00
N VAL A 161 -7.74 2.08 -24.71
CA VAL A 161 -7.87 3.19 -23.76
C VAL A 161 -6.88 4.30 -24.09
N SER A 162 -5.62 3.98 -24.43
CA SER A 162 -4.61 4.96 -24.83
C SER A 162 -5.00 5.76 -26.07
N GLN A 163 -5.64 5.12 -27.05
CA GLN A 163 -6.15 5.81 -28.24
C GLN A 163 -7.33 6.73 -27.92
N ARG A 164 -8.19 6.32 -26.99
CA ARG A 164 -9.35 7.12 -26.56
C ARG A 164 -8.95 8.36 -25.76
N TYR A 165 -7.85 8.30 -25.02
CA TYR A 165 -7.36 9.37 -24.13
C TYR A 165 -5.90 9.73 -24.47
N SER A 166 -5.65 10.02 -25.76
CA SER A 166 -4.29 10.23 -26.28
C SER A 166 -3.57 11.46 -25.74
N GLU A 167 -4.27 12.40 -25.13
CA GLU A 167 -3.71 13.68 -24.68
C GLU A 167 -3.71 13.84 -23.13
N GLY A 168 -4.01 12.84 -22.35
CA GLY A 168 -3.96 12.86 -20.89
C GLY A 168 -5.14 13.59 -20.25
#